data_ce8e17efcae2b810ab0a4b56c7686d41
#
_entry.id   ce8e17efcae2b810ab0a4b56c7686d41
#
_cell.length_a   1.000
_cell.length_b   1.000
_cell.length_c   1.000
_cell.angle_alpha   90.00
_cell.angle_beta   90.00
_cell.angle_gamma   90.00
#
_symmetry.space_group_name_H-M   'P 1'
#
loop_
_entity.id
_entity.type
_entity.pdbx_description
1 polymer ?
#
loop_
_entity_poly.entity_id
_entity_poly.type
_entity_poly.pdbx_seq_one_letter_code
_entity_poly.pdbx_strand_id
1 'polypeptide(L)'
;MKGKHIAITGPTAGIGRTASLELARRGAQLTLLCRNPQKAAELQQEIIAAGGLAPAIVIMDMANLASVRAAGEALVAAGKPLDVLLNNAGVINVSRQETVDCFEETLAVNHFAPFLLTGLLLPLLQQTPRARIVHVASDAHSFV
;
A
#
# COMPACT_ATOMS: atom_id res chain seq x y z
N MET A 1 10.75 9.04 -11.99
CA MET A 1 10.70 8.11 -10.82
C MET A 1 11.71 6.98 -10.96
N LYS A 2 12.54 7.01 -12.00
CA LYS A 2 13.57 5.98 -12.27
C LYS A 2 14.47 5.73 -11.04
N GLY A 3 14.65 4.46 -10.69
CA GLY A 3 15.46 4.05 -9.54
C GLY A 3 14.80 4.24 -8.17
N LYS A 4 13.54 4.69 -8.11
CA LYS A 4 12.79 4.82 -6.86
C LYS A 4 11.97 3.58 -6.57
N HIS A 5 12.01 3.11 -5.33
CA HIS A 5 11.19 2.02 -4.84
C HIS A 5 10.00 2.57 -4.06
N ILE A 6 8.80 2.18 -4.48
CA ILE A 6 7.53 2.66 -3.93
C ILE A 6 6.69 1.47 -3.48
N ALA A 7 6.35 1.43 -2.21
CA ALA A 7 5.33 0.51 -1.70
C ALA A 7 3.97 1.22 -1.69
N ILE A 8 2.96 0.62 -2.28
CA ILE A 8 1.60 1.19 -2.39
C ILE A 8 0.56 0.24 -1.83
N THR A 9 -0.32 0.74 -0.97
CA THR A 9 -1.49 0.02 -0.47
C THR A 9 -2.71 0.26 -1.36
N GLY A 10 -3.56 -0.75 -1.56
CA GLY A 10 -4.74 -0.65 -2.41
C GLY A 10 -4.46 -0.38 -3.89
N PRO A 11 -3.45 -1.03 -4.51
CA PRO A 11 -3.00 -0.70 -5.86
C PRO A 11 -3.89 -1.26 -6.98
N THR A 12 -4.88 -2.11 -6.65
CA THR A 12 -5.58 -2.92 -7.65
C THR A 12 -6.87 -2.31 -8.18
N ALA A 13 -7.28 -1.16 -7.65
CA ALA A 13 -8.52 -0.47 -8.05
C ALA A 13 -8.38 1.06 -7.95
N GLY A 14 -9.26 1.78 -8.62
CA GLY A 14 -9.44 3.23 -8.50
C GLY A 14 -8.14 4.02 -8.64
N ILE A 15 -7.96 4.98 -7.74
CA ILE A 15 -6.80 5.89 -7.71
C ILE A 15 -5.49 5.10 -7.60
N GLY A 16 -5.45 4.08 -6.74
CA GLY A 16 -4.24 3.27 -6.53
C GLY A 16 -3.79 2.53 -7.78
N ARG A 17 -4.74 2.03 -8.59
CA ARG A 17 -4.43 1.36 -9.86
C ARG A 17 -3.85 2.34 -10.89
N THR A 18 -4.48 3.48 -11.05
CA THR A 18 -3.99 4.53 -11.98
C THR A 18 -2.62 5.04 -11.54
N ALA A 19 -2.43 5.27 -10.25
CA ALA A 19 -1.14 5.69 -9.70
C ALA A 19 -0.06 4.64 -9.92
N SER A 20 -0.36 3.35 -9.71
CA SER A 20 0.59 2.25 -9.93
C SER A 20 1.08 2.19 -11.38
N LEU A 21 0.16 2.27 -12.33
CA LEU A 21 0.49 2.28 -13.76
C LEU A 21 1.35 3.49 -14.14
N GLU A 22 0.99 4.67 -13.68
CA GLU A 22 1.73 5.91 -13.99
C GLU A 22 3.11 5.94 -13.34
N LEU A 23 3.23 5.51 -12.08
CA LEU A 23 4.52 5.43 -11.40
C LEU A 23 5.45 4.40 -12.07
N ALA A 24 4.92 3.24 -12.47
CA ALA A 24 5.66 2.24 -13.21
C ALA A 24 6.11 2.78 -14.59
N ARG A 25 5.22 3.47 -15.31
CA ARG A 25 5.55 4.14 -16.59
C ARG A 25 6.70 5.14 -16.43
N ARG A 26 6.81 5.79 -15.28
CA ARG A 26 7.91 6.72 -14.93
C ARG A 26 9.17 6.00 -14.44
N GLY A 27 9.21 4.68 -14.48
CA GLY A 27 10.38 3.87 -14.15
C GLY A 27 10.57 3.60 -12.65
N ALA A 28 9.51 3.72 -11.84
CA ALA A 28 9.57 3.30 -10.45
C ALA A 28 9.53 1.77 -10.34
N GLN A 29 10.26 1.24 -9.35
CA GLN A 29 10.09 -0.13 -8.87
C GLN A 29 8.95 -0.14 -7.85
N LEU A 30 7.92 -0.97 -8.08
CA LEU A 30 6.77 -1.03 -7.19
C LEU A 30 6.78 -2.27 -6.31
N THR A 31 6.25 -2.12 -5.10
CA THR A 31 5.74 -3.22 -4.27
C THR A 31 4.24 -3.00 -4.06
N LEU A 32 3.45 -3.94 -4.55
CA LEU A 32 1.99 -3.90 -4.49
C LEU A 32 1.53 -4.59 -3.20
N LEU A 33 0.95 -3.83 -2.28
CA LEU A 33 0.40 -4.33 -1.02
C LEU A 33 -1.12 -4.42 -1.15
N CYS A 34 -1.65 -5.64 -1.31
CA CYS A 34 -3.07 -5.86 -1.56
C CYS A 34 -3.53 -7.25 -1.12
N ARG A 35 -4.84 -7.38 -0.87
CA ARG A 35 -5.43 -8.63 -0.34
C ARG A 35 -5.74 -9.68 -1.43
N ASN A 36 -5.93 -9.27 -2.68
CA ASN A 36 -6.33 -10.17 -3.75
C ASN A 36 -5.15 -10.50 -4.67
N PRO A 37 -4.61 -11.74 -4.61
CA PRO A 37 -3.44 -12.12 -5.41
C PRO A 37 -3.72 -12.15 -6.91
N GLN A 38 -4.94 -12.50 -7.35
CA GLN A 38 -5.29 -12.53 -8.77
C GLN A 38 -5.27 -11.12 -9.37
N LYS A 39 -5.93 -10.16 -8.72
CA LYS A 39 -5.91 -8.75 -9.17
C LYS A 39 -4.50 -8.15 -9.12
N ALA A 40 -3.69 -8.57 -8.16
CA ALA A 40 -2.29 -8.15 -8.10
C ALA A 40 -1.49 -8.68 -9.29
N ALA A 41 -1.67 -9.96 -9.63
CA ALA A 41 -1.00 -10.58 -10.77
C ALA A 41 -1.46 -9.96 -12.11
N GLU A 42 -2.75 -9.65 -12.26
CA GLU A 42 -3.27 -8.95 -13.44
C GLU A 42 -2.59 -7.58 -13.61
N LEU A 43 -2.54 -6.78 -12.53
CA LEU A 43 -1.88 -5.48 -12.56
C LEU A 43 -0.37 -5.61 -12.84
N GLN A 44 0.29 -6.62 -12.26
CA GLN A 44 1.71 -6.89 -12.51
C GLN A 44 1.94 -7.18 -14.00
N GLN A 45 1.12 -8.03 -14.63
CA GLN A 45 1.24 -8.34 -16.05
C GLN A 45 0.98 -7.12 -16.93
N GLU A 46 0.01 -6.29 -16.57
CA GLU A 46 -0.27 -5.05 -17.30
C GLU A 46 0.92 -4.08 -17.25
N ILE A 47 1.53 -3.92 -16.08
CA ILE A 47 2.73 -3.08 -15.90
C ILE A 47 3.89 -3.61 -16.76
N ILE A 48 4.15 -4.91 -16.74
CA ILE A 48 5.20 -5.54 -17.54
C ILE A 48 4.93 -5.37 -19.03
N ALA A 49 3.69 -5.61 -19.49
CA ALA A 49 3.29 -5.45 -20.89
C ALA A 49 3.44 -4.01 -21.38
N ALA A 50 3.28 -3.01 -20.49
CA ALA A 50 3.52 -1.59 -20.79
C ALA A 50 5.01 -1.19 -20.72
N GLY A 51 5.92 -2.13 -20.51
CA GLY A 51 7.36 -1.88 -20.44
C GLY A 51 7.88 -1.40 -19.08
N GLY A 52 7.05 -1.48 -18.03
CA GLY A 52 7.45 -1.19 -16.66
C GLY A 52 8.26 -2.33 -16.03
N LEU A 53 8.94 -2.02 -14.94
CA LEU A 53 9.62 -3.03 -14.11
C LEU A 53 8.58 -3.92 -13.42
N ALA A 54 8.85 -5.23 -13.38
CA ALA A 54 7.98 -6.19 -12.70
C ALA A 54 7.82 -5.83 -11.21
N PRO A 55 6.60 -5.50 -10.75
CA PRO A 55 6.38 -5.20 -9.34
C PRO A 55 6.55 -6.43 -8.44
N ALA A 56 7.01 -6.22 -7.22
CA ALA A 56 6.82 -7.23 -6.18
C ALA A 56 5.37 -7.20 -5.68
N ILE A 57 4.87 -8.37 -5.28
CA ILE A 57 3.53 -8.51 -4.68
C ILE A 57 3.71 -8.99 -3.25
N VAL A 58 3.08 -8.30 -2.31
CA VAL A 58 2.99 -8.71 -0.90
C VAL A 58 1.52 -8.75 -0.52
N ILE A 59 1.03 -9.91 -0.14
CA ILE A 59 -0.36 -10.07 0.26
C ILE A 59 -0.56 -9.46 1.63
N MET A 60 -1.53 -8.55 1.73
CA MET A 60 -1.83 -7.80 2.93
C MET A 60 -3.29 -7.41 2.97
N ASP A 61 -3.97 -7.77 4.05
CA ASP A 61 -5.35 -7.35 4.33
C ASP A 61 -5.34 -6.23 5.38
N MET A 62 -5.76 -5.03 4.98
CA MET A 62 -5.84 -3.86 5.87
C MET A 62 -6.91 -4.00 6.96
N ALA A 63 -7.88 -4.92 6.81
CA ALA A 63 -8.87 -5.25 7.83
C ALA A 63 -8.38 -6.31 8.84
N ASN A 64 -7.08 -6.68 8.78
CA ASN A 64 -6.46 -7.64 9.68
C ASN A 64 -5.06 -7.15 10.07
N LEU A 65 -4.91 -6.68 11.30
CA LEU A 65 -3.65 -6.09 11.77
C LEU A 65 -2.51 -7.12 11.83
N ALA A 66 -2.79 -8.40 12.04
CA ALA A 66 -1.77 -9.45 11.96
C ALA A 66 -1.23 -9.60 10.52
N SER A 67 -2.11 -9.49 9.52
CA SER A 67 -1.71 -9.47 8.10
C SER A 67 -0.85 -8.25 7.77
N VAL A 68 -1.22 -7.08 8.27
CA VAL A 68 -0.44 -5.83 8.11
C VAL A 68 0.94 -5.97 8.74
N ARG A 69 1.02 -6.54 9.93
CA ARG A 69 2.29 -6.81 10.63
C ARG A 69 3.18 -7.75 9.83
N ALA A 70 2.65 -8.88 9.39
CA ALA A 70 3.41 -9.86 8.60
C ALA A 70 3.96 -9.23 7.30
N ALA A 71 3.16 -8.41 6.62
CA ALA A 71 3.59 -7.72 5.40
C ALA A 71 4.70 -6.69 5.70
N GLY A 72 4.57 -5.90 6.76
CA GLY A 72 5.58 -4.94 7.19
C GLY A 72 6.90 -5.62 7.55
N GLU A 73 6.85 -6.70 8.33
CA GLU A 73 8.01 -7.50 8.71
C GLU A 73 8.71 -8.13 7.51
N ALA A 74 7.94 -8.64 6.53
CA ALA A 74 8.49 -9.17 5.28
C ALA A 74 9.24 -8.11 4.47
N LEU A 75 8.72 -6.88 4.39
CA LEU A 75 9.40 -5.76 3.72
C LEU A 75 10.69 -5.37 4.43
N VAL A 76 10.68 -5.32 5.77
CA VAL A 76 11.88 -5.03 6.57
C VAL A 76 12.91 -6.14 6.40
N ALA A 77 12.51 -7.41 6.46
CA ALA A 77 13.39 -8.56 6.26
C ALA A 77 14.03 -8.60 4.87
N ALA A 78 13.31 -8.15 3.85
CA ALA A 78 13.85 -8.03 2.49
C ALA A 78 14.97 -6.99 2.38
N GLY A 79 15.04 -6.02 3.29
CA GLY A 79 16.14 -5.05 3.43
C GLY A 79 16.32 -4.11 2.23
N LYS A 80 15.35 -4.03 1.33
CA LYS A 80 15.44 -3.16 0.15
C LYS A 80 15.15 -1.71 0.55
N PRO A 81 15.95 -0.73 0.09
CA PRO A 81 15.65 0.67 0.31
C PRO A 81 14.23 1.00 -0.13
N LEU A 82 13.51 1.76 0.67
CA LEU A 82 12.14 2.19 0.38
C LEU A 82 12.12 3.72 0.27
N ASP A 83 11.92 4.24 -0.93
CA ASP A 83 11.87 5.68 -1.18
C ASP A 83 10.52 6.30 -0.82
N VAL A 84 9.43 5.57 -1.07
CA VAL A 84 8.08 6.08 -0.80
C VAL A 84 7.18 4.98 -0.24
N LEU A 85 6.52 5.26 0.86
CA LEU A 85 5.33 4.53 1.31
C LEU A 85 4.10 5.34 0.92
N LEU A 86 3.28 4.81 0.01
CA LEU A 86 2.03 5.41 -0.42
C LEU A 86 0.86 4.68 0.23
N ASN A 87 0.35 5.26 1.32
CA ASN A 87 -0.86 4.81 2.02
C ASN A 87 -2.09 5.31 1.25
N ASN A 88 -2.53 4.53 0.27
CA ASN A 88 -3.64 4.86 -0.60
C ASN A 88 -4.90 4.04 -0.31
N ALA A 89 -4.78 2.84 0.25
CA ALA A 89 -5.95 2.02 0.55
C ALA A 89 -6.95 2.76 1.46
N GLY A 90 -8.22 2.59 1.15
CA GLY A 90 -9.30 3.16 1.94
C GLY A 90 -10.63 2.51 1.59
N VAL A 91 -11.54 2.49 2.55
CA VAL A 91 -12.91 2.01 2.40
C VAL A 91 -13.87 3.02 3.02
N ILE A 92 -15.12 3.00 2.56
CA ILE A 92 -16.24 3.70 3.18
C ILE A 92 -17.37 2.69 3.27
N ASN A 93 -17.77 2.34 4.49
CA ASN A 93 -18.89 1.44 4.75
C ASN A 93 -20.13 2.24 5.14
N VAL A 94 -21.25 1.98 4.48
CA VAL A 94 -22.55 2.61 4.79
C VAL A 94 -23.11 2.10 6.13
N SER A 95 -22.82 0.83 6.47
CA SER A 95 -23.21 0.22 7.74
C SER A 95 -21.96 -0.18 8.51
N ARG A 96 -22.05 -0.15 9.85
CA ARG A 96 -20.97 -0.59 10.72
C ARG A 96 -20.61 -2.04 10.42
N GLN A 97 -19.35 -2.26 10.11
CA GLN A 97 -18.71 -3.57 9.99
C GLN A 97 -17.58 -3.65 11.02
N GLU A 98 -17.32 -4.85 11.51
CA GLU A 98 -16.20 -5.09 12.43
C GLU A 98 -15.15 -5.99 11.78
N THR A 99 -13.90 -5.67 12.04
CA THR A 99 -12.75 -6.47 11.62
C THR A 99 -12.54 -7.68 12.54
N VAL A 100 -11.64 -8.58 12.15
CA VAL A 100 -11.20 -9.70 13.01
C VAL A 100 -10.56 -9.23 14.32
N ASP A 101 -10.07 -8.01 14.38
CA ASP A 101 -9.48 -7.36 15.55
C ASP A 101 -10.52 -6.60 16.39
N CYS A 102 -11.82 -6.74 16.09
CA CYS A 102 -12.93 -6.08 16.77
C CYS A 102 -12.94 -4.56 16.67
N PHE A 103 -12.33 -3.98 15.63
CA PHE A 103 -12.42 -2.57 15.32
C PHE A 103 -13.50 -2.30 14.26
N GLU A 104 -14.05 -1.08 14.26
CA GLU A 104 -14.87 -0.62 13.15
C GLU A 104 -14.00 -0.59 11.86
N GLU A 105 -14.51 -1.20 10.77
CA GLU A 105 -13.69 -1.52 9.60
C GLU A 105 -13.18 -0.28 8.86
N THR A 106 -13.98 0.79 8.74
CA THR A 106 -13.54 2.02 8.08
C THR A 106 -12.37 2.64 8.84
N LEU A 107 -12.47 2.70 10.18
CA LEU A 107 -11.39 3.20 11.03
C LEU A 107 -10.16 2.29 10.99
N ALA A 108 -10.37 0.98 11.01
CA ALA A 108 -9.27 0.01 10.96
C ALA A 108 -8.47 0.13 9.66
N VAL A 109 -9.15 0.10 8.52
CA VAL A 109 -8.51 0.14 7.19
C VAL A 109 -7.91 1.51 6.88
N ASN A 110 -8.62 2.59 7.22
CA ASN A 110 -8.20 3.95 6.82
C ASN A 110 -7.21 4.58 7.81
N HIS A 111 -7.14 4.08 9.05
CA HIS A 111 -6.29 4.69 10.07
C HIS A 111 -5.36 3.69 10.79
N PHE A 112 -5.88 2.66 11.46
CA PHE A 112 -5.04 1.78 12.27
C PHE A 112 -4.04 0.98 11.44
N ALA A 113 -4.47 0.43 10.31
CA ALA A 113 -3.60 -0.33 9.43
C ALA A 113 -2.46 0.51 8.81
N PRO A 114 -2.71 1.69 8.21
CA PRO A 114 -1.63 2.53 7.72
C PRO A 114 -0.74 3.08 8.86
N PHE A 115 -1.29 3.33 10.05
CA PHE A 115 -0.51 3.71 11.23
C PHE A 115 0.48 2.59 11.61
N LEU A 116 0.00 1.36 11.75
CA LEU A 116 0.83 0.20 12.06
C LEU A 116 1.89 -0.05 10.99
N LEU A 117 1.48 -0.08 9.72
CA LEU A 117 2.39 -0.31 8.59
C LEU A 117 3.49 0.76 8.54
N THR A 118 3.12 2.03 8.69
CA THR A 118 4.06 3.15 8.71
C THR A 118 5.07 3.00 9.85
N GLY A 119 4.61 2.68 11.07
CA GLY A 119 5.48 2.45 12.22
C GLY A 119 6.48 1.31 11.99
N LEU A 120 6.03 0.20 11.40
CA LEU A 120 6.87 -0.95 11.09
C LEU A 120 7.93 -0.62 10.02
N LEU A 121 7.58 0.17 9.01
CA LEU A 121 8.48 0.53 7.92
C LEU A 121 9.35 1.76 8.20
N LEU A 122 9.09 2.47 9.30
CA LEU A 122 9.82 3.69 9.63
C LEU A 122 11.34 3.51 9.67
N PRO A 123 11.90 2.44 10.29
CA PRO A 123 13.34 2.23 10.28
C PRO A 123 13.91 2.08 8.85
N LEU A 124 13.18 1.43 7.96
CA LEU A 124 13.58 1.25 6.56
C LEU A 124 13.55 2.58 5.79
N LEU A 125 12.51 3.37 6.01
CA LEU A 125 12.36 4.71 5.42
C LEU A 125 13.45 5.67 5.93
N GLN A 126 13.78 5.65 7.22
CA GLN A 126 14.81 6.51 7.80
C GLN A 126 16.22 6.21 7.26
N GLN A 127 16.48 4.99 6.80
CA GLN A 127 17.75 4.62 6.17
C GLN A 127 17.85 5.07 4.71
N THR A 128 16.74 5.47 4.11
CA THR A 128 16.68 5.88 2.71
C THR A 128 16.70 7.41 2.59
N PRO A 129 17.73 7.99 1.97
CA PRO A 129 17.81 9.45 1.83
C PRO A 129 16.59 10.03 1.10
N ARG A 130 15.97 11.05 1.69
CA ARG A 130 14.78 11.74 1.14
C ARG A 130 13.56 10.83 0.96
N ALA A 131 13.44 9.79 1.75
CA ALA A 131 12.23 8.96 1.76
C ALA A 131 10.99 9.79 2.12
N ARG A 132 9.82 9.34 1.65
CA ARG A 132 8.55 10.04 1.86
C ARG A 132 7.47 9.05 2.29
N ILE A 133 6.58 9.53 3.13
CA ILE A 133 5.32 8.88 3.45
C ILE A 133 4.22 9.78 2.87
N VAL A 134 3.39 9.20 2.02
CA VAL A 134 2.26 9.91 1.39
C VAL A 134 0.97 9.24 1.84
N HIS A 135 0.06 10.04 2.39
CA HIS A 135 -1.28 9.59 2.77
C HIS A 135 -2.30 10.16 1.80
N VAL A 136 -3.10 9.30 1.17
CA VAL A 136 -4.29 9.72 0.44
C VAL A 136 -5.40 9.94 1.48
N ALA A 137 -5.87 11.16 1.56
CA ALA A 137 -6.90 11.59 2.50
C ALA A 137 -8.10 12.18 1.76
N SER A 138 -9.18 12.44 2.48
CA SER A 138 -10.40 13.02 1.93
C SER A 138 -11.03 13.99 2.93
N ASP A 139 -11.69 15.02 2.43
CA ASP A 139 -12.52 15.93 3.22
C ASP A 139 -13.84 15.27 3.68
N ALA A 140 -14.11 14.03 3.26
CA ALA A 140 -15.32 13.30 3.64
C ALA A 140 -15.48 13.13 5.15
N HIS A 141 -14.38 13.20 5.93
CA HIS A 141 -14.42 13.18 7.39
C HIS A 141 -15.20 14.35 8.00
N SER A 142 -15.37 15.44 7.25
CA SER A 142 -16.12 16.62 7.72
C SER A 142 -17.63 16.50 7.53
N PHE A 143 -18.12 15.42 6.89
CA PHE A 143 -19.54 15.17 6.62
C PHE A 143 -20.20 14.21 7.63
N VAL A 144 -19.50 13.76 8.67
CA VAL A 144 -19.98 12.88 9.73
C VAL A 144 -20.08 13.57 11.06
#